data_186f30bfdc53824098bf767037265dca
#
_entry.id   186f30bfdc53824098bf767037265dca
#
_cell.length_a   1.000
_cell.length_b   1.000
_cell.length_c   1.000
_cell.angle_alpha   90.00
_cell.angle_beta   90.00
_cell.angle_gamma   90.00
#
_symmetry.space_group_name_H-M   'P 1'
#
loop_
_entity.id
_entity.type
_entity.pdbx_description
1 polymer ?
#
loop_
_entity_poly.entity_id
_entity_poly.type
_entity_poly.pdbx_seq_one_letter_code
_entity_poly.pdbx_strand_id
1 'polypeptide(L)'
;MPITEAGGGLSGGQRQLLSIARMMLRNPQLVYMDEPTANMDQNTEARVIHVMREWLRGRTLLMSTHRPQLLEWVDLIAVIDSGQCVAWGPKQEMLDKLSRGIDVNGNKGQGATA
;
A
#
# COMPACT_ATOMS: atom_id res chain seq x y z
N MET A 1 -12.70 -25.13 -2.96
CA MET A 1 -12.63 -24.81 -1.56
C MET A 1 -14.00 -24.37 -1.06
N PRO A 2 -14.48 -24.99 -0.03
CA PRO A 2 -15.80 -24.62 0.45
C PRO A 2 -15.77 -23.27 1.15
N ILE A 3 -16.81 -22.49 0.95
CA ILE A 3 -16.99 -21.22 1.61
C ILE A 3 -18.17 -21.37 2.54
N THR A 4 -17.92 -21.23 3.83
CA THR A 4 -19.01 -21.33 4.78
C THR A 4 -19.76 -20.01 4.84
N GLU A 5 -20.95 -20.06 5.39
CA GLU A 5 -21.73 -18.87 5.44
C GLU A 5 -21.16 -17.84 6.32
N ALA A 6 -20.43 -18.11 7.29
CA ALA A 6 -19.85 -17.08 8.12
C ALA A 6 -18.48 -16.65 7.58
N GLY A 7 -18.13 -17.10 6.39
CA GLY A 7 -16.81 -16.83 5.88
C GLY A 7 -15.75 -17.62 6.57
N GLY A 8 -16.13 -18.62 7.36
CA GLY A 8 -15.18 -19.38 8.14
C GLY A 8 -14.28 -20.28 7.32
N GLY A 9 -14.60 -20.47 6.05
CA GLY A 9 -13.77 -21.27 5.17
C GLY A 9 -12.63 -20.50 4.53
N LEU A 10 -12.54 -19.19 4.79
CA LEU A 10 -11.53 -18.36 4.19
C LEU A 10 -10.62 -17.75 5.24
N SER A 11 -9.30 -17.74 4.97
CA SER A 11 -8.38 -17.00 5.81
C SER A 11 -8.52 -15.51 5.54
N GLY A 12 -7.89 -14.69 6.37
CA GLY A 12 -7.87 -13.25 6.14
C GLY A 12 -7.22 -12.88 4.82
N GLY A 13 -6.13 -13.58 4.47
CA GLY A 13 -5.47 -13.34 3.19
C GLY A 13 -6.33 -13.74 2.01
N GLN A 14 -7.09 -14.83 2.14
CA GLN A 14 -7.97 -15.25 1.08
C GLN A 14 -9.12 -14.27 0.88
N ARG A 15 -9.62 -13.70 1.97
CA ARG A 15 -10.64 -12.66 1.86
C ARG A 15 -10.10 -11.43 1.16
N GLN A 16 -8.86 -11.06 1.45
CA GLN A 16 -8.25 -9.93 0.76
C GLN A 16 -8.11 -10.20 -0.72
N LEU A 17 -7.67 -11.40 -1.09
CA LEU A 17 -7.57 -11.77 -2.50
C LEU A 17 -8.92 -11.68 -3.20
N LEU A 18 -9.97 -12.15 -2.54
CA LEU A 18 -11.30 -12.11 -3.11
C LEU A 18 -11.76 -10.67 -3.30
N SER A 19 -11.48 -9.80 -2.34
CA SER A 19 -11.82 -8.38 -2.44
C SER A 19 -11.10 -7.72 -3.61
N ILE A 20 -9.82 -8.04 -3.78
CA ILE A 20 -9.05 -7.49 -4.89
C ILE A 20 -9.64 -7.97 -6.21
N ALA A 21 -9.96 -9.25 -6.31
CA ALA A 21 -10.53 -9.80 -7.53
C ALA A 21 -11.86 -9.13 -7.88
N ARG A 22 -12.70 -8.90 -6.87
CA ARG A 22 -13.98 -8.23 -7.11
C ARG A 22 -13.77 -6.80 -7.60
N MET A 23 -12.81 -6.11 -7.02
CA MET A 23 -12.51 -4.76 -7.44
C MET A 23 -12.03 -4.74 -8.88
N MET A 24 -11.17 -5.68 -9.27
CA MET A 24 -10.65 -5.74 -10.62
C MET A 24 -11.76 -6.00 -11.65
N LEU A 25 -12.73 -6.81 -11.27
CA LEU A 25 -13.84 -7.11 -12.18
C LEU A 25 -14.71 -5.90 -12.47
N ARG A 26 -14.73 -4.93 -11.58
CA ARG A 26 -15.47 -3.70 -11.82
C ARG A 26 -14.73 -2.75 -12.76
N ASN A 27 -13.46 -3.03 -13.01
CA ASN A 27 -12.65 -2.25 -13.95
C ASN A 27 -12.65 -0.74 -13.65
N PRO A 28 -12.31 -0.33 -12.43
CA PRO A 28 -12.37 1.09 -12.05
C PRO A 28 -11.18 1.86 -12.58
N GLN A 29 -11.37 3.17 -12.79
CA GLN A 29 -10.27 4.07 -13.14
C GLN A 29 -9.55 4.58 -11.89
N LEU A 30 -10.26 4.72 -10.79
CA LEU A 30 -9.70 5.16 -9.52
C LEU A 30 -9.85 4.03 -8.52
N VAL A 31 -8.75 3.64 -7.91
CA VAL A 31 -8.72 2.55 -6.95
C VAL A 31 -8.24 3.08 -5.61
N TYR A 32 -8.96 2.76 -4.54
CA TYR A 32 -8.52 3.05 -3.18
C TYR A 32 -8.29 1.74 -2.45
N MET A 33 -7.14 1.62 -1.80
CA MET A 33 -6.83 0.43 -1.02
C MET A 33 -6.20 0.82 0.31
N ASP A 34 -6.58 0.12 1.36
CA ASP A 34 -6.05 0.34 2.69
C ASP A 34 -5.41 -0.97 3.15
N GLU A 35 -4.08 -0.98 3.27
CA GLU A 35 -3.31 -2.16 3.69
C GLU A 35 -3.75 -3.42 2.94
N PRO A 36 -3.68 -3.41 1.62
CA PRO A 36 -4.33 -4.45 0.83
C PRO A 36 -3.75 -5.86 0.96
N THR A 37 -2.53 -6.00 1.47
CA THR A 37 -1.91 -7.32 1.59
C THR A 37 -1.57 -7.67 3.02
N ALA A 38 -2.17 -6.99 3.99
CA ALA A 38 -1.76 -7.11 5.39
C ALA A 38 -1.92 -8.51 5.97
N ASN A 39 -2.87 -9.28 5.46
CA ASN A 39 -3.14 -10.62 5.99
C ASN A 39 -2.62 -11.73 5.09
N MET A 40 -1.77 -11.41 4.14
CA MET A 40 -1.24 -12.40 3.21
C MET A 40 0.14 -12.87 3.65
N ASP A 41 0.46 -14.13 3.35
CA ASP A 41 1.81 -14.60 3.54
C ASP A 41 2.73 -14.00 2.47
N GLN A 42 4.04 -14.14 2.65
CA GLN A 42 5.00 -13.51 1.76
C GLN A 42 4.88 -13.95 0.32
N ASN A 43 4.66 -15.24 0.10
CA ASN A 43 4.55 -15.75 -1.27
C ASN A 43 3.32 -15.21 -1.97
N THR A 44 2.20 -15.18 -1.27
CA THR A 44 0.96 -14.66 -1.85
C THR A 44 1.10 -13.16 -2.10
N GLU A 45 1.68 -12.44 -1.15
CA GLU A 45 1.87 -11.01 -1.32
C GLU A 45 2.74 -10.71 -2.52
N ALA A 46 3.83 -11.45 -2.71
CA ALA A 46 4.72 -11.22 -3.83
C ALA A 46 4.00 -11.41 -5.17
N ARG A 47 3.14 -12.41 -5.24
CA ARG A 47 2.37 -12.64 -6.45
C ARG A 47 1.37 -11.53 -6.71
N VAL A 48 0.70 -11.06 -5.66
CA VAL A 48 -0.27 -9.98 -5.79
C VAL A 48 0.44 -8.71 -6.24
N ILE A 49 1.60 -8.42 -5.67
CA ILE A 49 2.34 -7.23 -6.05
C ILE A 49 2.69 -7.28 -7.53
N HIS A 50 3.14 -8.42 -8.00
CA HIS A 50 3.53 -8.56 -9.40
C HIS A 50 2.33 -8.39 -10.33
N VAL A 51 1.23 -9.06 -10.05
CA VAL A 51 0.04 -9.00 -10.89
C VAL A 51 -0.58 -7.62 -10.88
N MET A 52 -0.69 -7.03 -9.70
CA MET A 52 -1.33 -5.73 -9.58
C MET A 52 -0.54 -4.61 -10.22
N ARG A 53 0.78 -4.73 -10.23
CA ARG A 53 1.60 -3.71 -10.88
C ARG A 53 1.18 -3.52 -12.34
N GLU A 54 0.94 -4.62 -13.05
CA GLU A 54 0.53 -4.53 -14.44
C GLU A 54 -0.91 -4.05 -14.57
N TRP A 55 -1.78 -4.54 -13.70
CA TRP A 55 -3.19 -4.18 -13.78
C TRP A 55 -3.41 -2.69 -13.45
N LEU A 56 -2.58 -2.12 -12.58
CA LEU A 56 -2.74 -0.73 -12.17
C LEU A 56 -2.27 0.27 -13.21
N ARG A 57 -1.62 -0.18 -14.27
CA ARG A 57 -1.17 0.73 -15.29
C ARG A 57 -2.33 1.51 -15.90
N GLY A 58 -2.16 2.82 -16.00
CA GLY A 58 -3.21 3.67 -16.55
C GLY A 58 -4.34 3.97 -15.60
N ARG A 59 -4.25 3.50 -14.37
CA ARG A 59 -5.28 3.78 -13.36
C ARG A 59 -4.70 4.66 -12.28
N THR A 60 -5.57 5.34 -11.55
CA THR A 60 -5.16 6.16 -10.42
C THR A 60 -5.30 5.35 -9.15
N LEU A 61 -4.25 5.27 -8.37
CA LEU A 61 -4.24 4.50 -7.13
C LEU A 61 -4.04 5.43 -5.94
N LEU A 62 -4.92 5.32 -4.96
CA LEU A 62 -4.73 5.93 -3.66
C LEU A 62 -4.62 4.80 -2.66
N MET A 63 -3.52 4.73 -1.93
CA MET A 63 -3.29 3.60 -1.06
C MET A 63 -2.68 4.05 0.25
N SER A 64 -3.13 3.46 1.35
CA SER A 64 -2.47 3.62 2.62
C SER A 64 -1.81 2.29 2.99
N THR A 65 -0.57 2.36 3.48
CA THR A 65 0.15 1.14 3.84
C THR A 65 1.34 1.47 4.72
N HIS A 66 1.76 0.49 5.52
CA HIS A 66 3.01 0.53 6.25
C HIS A 66 4.03 -0.42 5.64
N ARG A 67 3.72 -1.06 4.53
CA ARG A 67 4.57 -2.09 3.94
C ARG A 67 5.36 -1.53 2.78
N PRO A 68 6.69 -1.43 2.92
CA PRO A 68 7.51 -0.82 1.88
C PRO A 68 7.43 -1.50 0.52
N GLN A 69 7.18 -2.81 0.50
CA GLN A 69 7.14 -3.53 -0.76
C GLN A 69 5.97 -3.10 -1.65
N LEU A 70 4.92 -2.50 -1.06
CA LEU A 70 3.79 -2.02 -1.86
C LEU A 70 4.10 -0.70 -2.55
N LEU A 71 5.19 -0.05 -2.18
CA LEU A 71 5.54 1.20 -2.82
C LEU A 71 5.93 1.05 -4.28
N GLU A 72 6.13 -0.19 -4.72
CA GLU A 72 6.33 -0.46 -6.13
C GLU A 72 5.21 0.06 -7.01
N TRP A 73 4.02 0.15 -6.45
CA TRP A 73 2.83 0.53 -7.21
C TRP A 73 2.64 2.04 -7.33
N VAL A 74 3.39 2.84 -6.59
CA VAL A 74 3.08 4.26 -6.47
C VAL A 74 4.18 5.13 -7.07
N ASP A 75 3.79 6.34 -7.43
CA ASP A 75 4.71 7.34 -7.96
C ASP A 75 4.98 8.44 -6.94
N LEU A 76 4.04 8.69 -6.06
CA LEU A 76 4.13 9.76 -5.08
C LEU A 76 3.87 9.19 -3.70
N ILE A 77 4.49 9.76 -2.69
CA ILE A 77 4.30 9.36 -1.31
C ILE A 77 3.92 10.59 -0.50
N ALA A 78 2.89 10.44 0.31
CA ALA A 78 2.52 11.46 1.30
C ALA A 78 2.67 10.84 2.68
N VAL A 79 3.29 11.56 3.60
CA VAL A 79 3.47 11.08 4.96
C VAL A 79 2.47 11.81 5.84
N ILE A 80 1.63 11.04 6.52
CA ILE A 80 0.60 11.57 7.38
C ILE A 80 0.99 11.30 8.82
N ASP A 81 0.93 12.33 9.64
CA ASP A 81 1.23 12.20 11.05
C ASP A 81 0.27 13.09 11.82
N SER A 82 -0.37 12.51 12.82
CA SER A 82 -1.30 13.24 13.70
C SER A 82 -2.37 13.99 12.90
N GLY A 83 -2.88 13.35 11.87
CA GLY A 83 -3.94 13.92 11.07
C GLY A 83 -3.50 14.95 10.06
N GLN A 84 -2.22 15.13 9.88
CA GLN A 84 -1.71 16.14 8.95
C GLN A 84 -0.74 15.53 7.97
N CYS A 85 -0.73 16.08 6.75
CA CYS A 85 0.26 15.68 5.76
C CYS A 85 1.53 16.49 6.05
N VAL A 86 2.53 15.82 6.58
CA VAL A 86 3.76 16.50 6.99
C VAL A 86 4.81 16.56 5.91
N ALA A 87 4.66 15.74 4.87
CA ALA A 87 5.57 15.75 3.73
C ALA A 87 4.93 14.99 2.58
N TRP A 88 5.25 15.37 1.36
CA TRP A 88 4.82 14.60 0.21
C TRP A 88 5.73 14.93 -0.97
N GLY A 89 5.82 14.01 -1.90
CA GLY A 89 6.65 14.23 -3.08
C GLY A 89 6.87 12.94 -3.85
N PRO A 90 7.71 13.02 -4.88
CA PRO A 90 8.05 11.83 -5.67
C PRO A 90 8.63 10.73 -4.80
N LYS A 91 8.28 9.50 -5.16
CA LYS A 91 8.67 8.35 -4.35
C LYS A 91 10.16 8.31 -4.05
N GLN A 92 10.98 8.48 -5.06
CA GLN A 92 12.42 8.34 -4.87
C GLN A 92 12.95 9.38 -3.90
N GLU A 93 12.47 10.60 -4.02
CA GLU A 93 12.89 11.68 -3.14
C GLU A 93 12.48 11.42 -1.70
N MET A 94 11.26 10.95 -1.50
CA MET A 94 10.78 10.66 -0.15
C MET A 94 11.51 9.49 0.46
N LEU A 95 11.79 8.45 -0.32
CA LEU A 95 12.53 7.31 0.18
C LEU A 95 13.97 7.67 0.55
N ASP A 96 14.58 8.55 -0.22
CA ASP A 96 15.92 9.02 0.11
C ASP A 96 15.94 9.76 1.44
N LYS A 97 14.96 10.61 1.65
CA LYS A 97 14.88 11.34 2.93
C LYS A 97 14.72 10.38 4.09
N LEU A 98 13.86 9.40 3.96
CA LEU A 98 13.63 8.45 5.03
C LEU A 98 14.85 7.58 5.29
N SER A 99 15.55 7.18 4.24
CA SER A 99 16.71 6.31 4.41
C SER A 99 17.88 7.06 5.04
N ARG A 100 17.93 8.37 4.91
CA ARG A 100 18.99 9.15 5.54
C ARG A 100 18.67 9.52 6.98
N GLY A 101 17.51 9.12 7.47
CA GLY A 101 17.14 9.46 8.83
C GLY A 101 16.72 10.90 9.00
N ILE A 102 16.40 11.60 7.93
CA ILE A 102 15.93 12.95 8.03
C ILE A 102 14.46 12.96 8.38
N ASP A 103 14.10 13.76 9.38
CA ASP A 103 12.72 13.87 9.79
C ASP A 103 11.92 14.50 8.66
N VAL A 104 10.82 13.89 8.30
CA VAL A 104 9.99 14.40 7.23
C VAL A 104 9.34 15.72 7.58
N ASN A 105 9.37 16.11 8.85
CA ASN A 105 8.88 17.43 9.26
C ASN A 105 9.92 18.51 9.04
N GLY A 106 11.04 18.17 8.45
CA GLY A 106 12.07 19.14 8.21
C GLY A 106 13.15 19.18 9.26
N ASN A 107 13.01 18.38 10.29
CA ASN A 107 14.02 18.31 11.32
C ASN A 107 15.03 17.25 10.99
N LYS A 108 16.19 17.34 11.61
CA LYS A 108 17.14 16.29 11.40
C LYS A 108 16.75 15.14 12.23
N GLY A 109 17.08 14.03 11.71
CA GLY A 109 16.65 12.84 12.38
C GLY A 109 17.06 12.72 13.76
N GLN A 110 17.85 13.56 14.26
CA GLN A 110 18.16 13.45 15.48
C GLN A 110 17.15 13.84 16.22
N GLY A 111 16.61 13.67 16.07
CA GLY A 111 15.88 14.01 16.64
C GLY A 111 15.18 14.75 16.15
N ALA A 112 15.12 14.83 15.83
CA ALA A 112 14.39 15.49 15.35
C ALA A 112 14.42 16.53 15.42
N THR A 113 14.63 16.87 15.49
CA THR A 113 14.61 17.79 15.54
C THR A 113 14.90 18.39 15.05
N ALA A 114 14.80 18.73 14.89
CA ALA A 114 15.06 19.45 14.42
C ALA A 114 15.47 19.66 14.29
#